data_cb57cf814dbaab657ae0fc761df0a470
#
_entry.id   cb57cf814dbaab657ae0fc761df0a470
#
_cell.length_a   1.000
_cell.length_b   1.000
_cell.length_c   1.000
_cell.angle_alpha   90.00
_cell.angle_beta   90.00
_cell.angle_gamma   90.00
#
_symmetry.space_group_name_H-M   'P 1'
#
loop_
_entity.id
_entity.type
_entity.pdbx_description
1 polymer ?
#
loop_
_entity_poly.entity_id
_entity_poly.type
_entity_poly.pdbx_seq_one_letter_code
_entity_poly.pdbx_strand_id
1 'polypeptide(L)'
;MKKNSLLSSILNKIQHVSIAMALLDAAIIAGSYFFALMIRFDFHYSWIDRYYTTGYASVIIWYILIDVIMLHMFHLYQSVWKFAGAYELLRSVYAWIFAQIGVVIVYFITRIQMPVSFYIIGGLMSFGFTTMVRFMYRALSVFKDYGVSDEAIVERVMVVGAGAAGREIIQEYMHSTSLKAKVFCVVDDDARLVKKYINGVPIEGTREDIPDLANKYDINKIILAIPSAPKRVQKEILEVCSSTSCRVQTIPGVYQLLNGSVSIKNLRDVDVEDLLGRDTVETDLSKIGNFIKDKVVLVTGGGGSIGSELCRQVAEKQPKALIIFDIFEGNAYWIQLELKRKYGSSLNLITLIGSVRNMSRLDSIMDEYKPDIIFHAAAHKHVPLMEDSPNEAIKNNVMGTYNVADAAIRHNVKWFVLISTDKAVNPTNIMGASKRLCEMIIQMMNRRSHRLAQEKGLTQYTKFSAVRFGNVLGSSGSVIPLFKKQIEAGGPVTVTDKNIIRYFMTIPEAVALVLQAAYYAQEYDGDVFVLDMGDPVKIDDMARKLIRLSGYIPDVDIEVKYTGLRPGEKLYEERLMDEEGMQTTENKMISIGHPISMDDDEFMVQLEELEKAANSESPNIKQIVSNMVPTYVPKD
;
A
#
# COMPACT_ATOMS: atom_id res chain seq x y z
N MET A 1 -11.17 -34.52 -29.70
CA MET A 1 -10.84 -34.24 -31.11
C MET A 1 -11.16 -32.82 -31.64
N LYS A 2 -11.70 -31.89 -30.85
CA LYS A 2 -12.02 -30.50 -31.31
C LYS A 2 -10.90 -29.45 -31.12
N LYS A 3 -9.82 -29.76 -30.38
CA LYS A 3 -8.73 -28.81 -30.10
C LYS A 3 -7.72 -28.62 -31.23
N ASN A 4 -7.60 -29.65 -32.12
CA ASN A 4 -6.63 -29.61 -33.23
C ASN A 4 -7.12 -28.84 -34.46
N SER A 5 -8.44 -28.63 -34.62
CA SER A 5 -8.98 -27.89 -35.77
C SER A 5 -8.85 -26.37 -35.63
N LEU A 6 -8.88 -25.85 -34.41
CA LEU A 6 -8.71 -24.41 -34.14
C LEU A 6 -7.25 -24.00 -34.34
N LEU A 7 -6.30 -24.81 -33.86
CA LEU A 7 -4.85 -24.54 -34.02
C LEU A 7 -4.43 -24.60 -35.48
N SER A 8 -4.95 -25.58 -36.25
CA SER A 8 -4.68 -25.69 -37.71
C SER A 8 -5.29 -24.52 -38.50
N SER A 9 -6.47 -24.05 -38.12
CA SER A 9 -7.10 -22.86 -38.72
C SER A 9 -6.32 -21.58 -38.42
N ILE A 10 -5.80 -21.40 -37.17
CA ILE A 10 -4.97 -20.27 -36.79
C ILE A 10 -3.61 -20.30 -37.47
N LEU A 11 -2.95 -21.45 -37.51
CA LEU A 11 -1.67 -21.65 -38.23
C LEU A 11 -1.80 -21.41 -39.73
N ASN A 12 -2.86 -21.90 -40.38
CA ASN A 12 -3.14 -21.60 -41.79
C ASN A 12 -3.38 -20.10 -42.02
N LYS A 13 -4.09 -19.40 -41.11
CA LYS A 13 -4.35 -17.97 -41.25
C LYS A 13 -3.06 -17.13 -41.12
N ILE A 14 -2.15 -17.51 -40.22
CA ILE A 14 -0.84 -16.88 -40.04
C ILE A 14 0.07 -17.14 -41.26
N GLN A 15 0.05 -18.34 -41.82
CA GLN A 15 0.83 -18.69 -42.98
C GLN A 15 0.37 -17.94 -44.24
N HIS A 16 -0.95 -17.78 -44.43
CA HIS A 16 -1.51 -16.99 -45.53
C HIS A 16 -1.18 -15.50 -45.45
N VAL A 17 -1.16 -14.89 -44.28
CA VAL A 17 -0.78 -13.48 -44.09
C VAL A 17 0.70 -13.28 -44.44
N SER A 18 1.59 -14.18 -44.05
CA SER A 18 3.03 -14.07 -44.36
C SER A 18 3.30 -14.21 -45.87
N ILE A 19 2.60 -15.08 -46.57
CA ILE A 19 2.74 -15.23 -48.04
C ILE A 19 2.21 -13.98 -48.75
N ALA A 20 1.05 -13.46 -48.36
CA ALA A 20 0.49 -12.23 -48.94
C ALA A 20 1.41 -11.02 -48.77
N MET A 21 2.04 -10.89 -47.59
CA MET A 21 3.03 -9.85 -47.33
C MET A 21 4.29 -10.00 -48.20
N ALA A 22 4.78 -11.25 -48.39
CA ALA A 22 5.93 -11.49 -49.25
C ALA A 22 5.65 -11.16 -50.73
N LEU A 23 4.44 -11.47 -51.21
CA LEU A 23 4.01 -11.08 -52.57
C LEU A 23 3.87 -9.58 -52.75
N LEU A 24 3.36 -8.89 -51.72
CA LEU A 24 3.29 -7.42 -51.72
C LEU A 24 4.68 -6.81 -51.74
N ASP A 25 5.60 -7.30 -50.90
CA ASP A 25 6.98 -6.84 -50.88
C ASP A 25 7.66 -7.08 -52.24
N ALA A 26 7.47 -8.22 -52.85
CA ALA A 26 7.99 -8.53 -54.22
C ALA A 26 7.49 -7.51 -55.24
N ALA A 27 6.21 -7.14 -55.20
CA ALA A 27 5.63 -6.13 -56.08
C ALA A 27 6.20 -4.74 -55.80
N ILE A 28 6.38 -4.37 -54.53
CA ILE A 28 6.98 -3.09 -54.10
C ILE A 28 8.44 -3.00 -54.60
N ILE A 29 9.22 -4.07 -54.41
CA ILE A 29 10.63 -4.11 -54.84
C ILE A 29 10.71 -3.96 -56.35
N ALA A 30 9.94 -4.77 -57.10
CA ALA A 30 9.90 -4.64 -58.57
C ALA A 30 9.52 -3.23 -59.00
N GLY A 31 8.42 -2.68 -58.43
CA GLY A 31 7.95 -1.36 -58.73
C GLY A 31 8.97 -0.26 -58.39
N SER A 32 9.67 -0.38 -57.26
CA SER A 32 10.68 0.59 -56.82
C SER A 32 11.87 0.69 -57.78
N TYR A 33 12.42 -0.44 -58.19
CA TYR A 33 13.53 -0.44 -59.15
C TYR A 33 13.08 -0.03 -60.56
N PHE A 34 11.87 -0.39 -60.99
CA PHE A 34 11.31 0.09 -62.26
C PHE A 34 11.11 1.61 -62.23
N PHE A 35 10.57 2.12 -61.12
CA PHE A 35 10.33 3.55 -60.93
C PHE A 35 11.64 4.34 -60.88
N ALA A 36 12.70 3.78 -60.27
CA ALA A 36 14.04 4.38 -60.31
C ALA A 36 14.60 4.49 -61.73
N LEU A 37 14.31 3.51 -62.60
CA LEU A 37 14.65 3.57 -63.99
C LEU A 37 13.85 4.68 -64.70
N MET A 38 12.55 4.78 -64.44
CA MET A 38 11.69 5.83 -65.00
C MET A 38 12.15 7.24 -64.59
N ILE A 39 12.53 7.45 -63.31
CA ILE A 39 13.08 8.71 -62.82
C ILE A 39 14.36 9.10 -63.58
N ARG A 40 15.23 8.12 -63.86
CA ARG A 40 16.47 8.35 -64.57
C ARG A 40 16.27 8.90 -66.00
N PHE A 41 15.16 8.54 -66.66
CA PHE A 41 14.79 8.94 -68.01
C PHE A 41 13.59 9.92 -68.00
N ASP A 42 13.44 10.74 -66.97
CA ASP A 42 12.45 11.82 -66.84
C ASP A 42 11.01 11.35 -67.17
N PHE A 43 10.68 10.11 -66.76
CA PHE A 43 9.39 9.45 -67.01
C PHE A 43 9.04 9.21 -68.49
N HIS A 44 10.02 9.30 -69.40
CA HIS A 44 9.80 8.99 -70.80
C HIS A 44 10.24 7.54 -71.12
N TYR A 45 9.26 6.60 -71.11
CA TYR A 45 9.55 5.19 -71.36
C TYR A 45 10.23 4.95 -72.74
N SER A 46 9.90 5.74 -73.76
CA SER A 46 10.49 5.68 -75.10
C SER A 46 11.97 6.06 -75.14
N TRP A 47 12.50 6.75 -74.13
CA TRP A 47 13.93 7.14 -74.05
C TRP A 47 14.78 6.08 -73.35
N ILE A 48 14.15 5.04 -72.77
CA ILE A 48 14.87 3.95 -72.10
C ILE A 48 15.40 3.00 -73.16
N ASP A 49 16.72 2.92 -73.28
CA ASP A 49 17.37 1.99 -74.19
C ASP A 49 16.90 0.53 -73.89
N ARG A 50 16.74 -0.23 -74.95
CA ARG A 50 16.34 -1.66 -74.87
C ARG A 50 17.31 -2.47 -73.99
N TYR A 51 18.57 -2.07 -73.93
CA TYR A 51 19.57 -2.64 -73.04
C TYR A 51 19.14 -2.58 -71.57
N TYR A 52 18.65 -1.43 -71.09
CA TYR A 52 18.23 -1.23 -69.69
C TYR A 52 16.90 -1.94 -69.36
N THR A 53 15.96 -1.99 -70.30
CA THR A 53 14.70 -2.71 -70.08
C THR A 53 14.91 -4.23 -69.98
N THR A 54 15.78 -4.77 -70.88
CA THR A 54 16.16 -6.20 -70.86
C THR A 54 17.00 -6.52 -69.62
N GLY A 55 17.95 -5.60 -69.28
CA GLY A 55 18.77 -5.69 -68.07
C GLY A 55 17.93 -5.74 -66.80
N TYR A 56 16.93 -4.84 -66.65
CA TYR A 56 16.00 -4.84 -65.56
C TYR A 56 15.27 -6.21 -65.44
N ALA A 57 14.68 -6.69 -66.53
CA ALA A 57 13.95 -7.97 -66.51
C ALA A 57 14.85 -9.17 -66.12
N SER A 58 16.15 -9.10 -66.41
CA SER A 58 17.12 -10.14 -66.07
C SER A 58 17.55 -10.13 -64.61
N VAL A 59 17.64 -8.94 -63.95
CA VAL A 59 18.17 -8.80 -62.59
C VAL A 59 17.07 -8.73 -61.53
N ILE A 60 15.86 -8.28 -61.87
CA ILE A 60 14.83 -7.97 -60.88
C ILE A 60 14.39 -9.20 -60.08
N ILE A 61 14.34 -10.39 -60.67
CA ILE A 61 13.98 -11.63 -59.97
C ILE A 61 14.99 -11.91 -58.88
N TRP A 62 16.28 -11.68 -59.10
CA TRP A 62 17.32 -11.87 -58.09
C TRP A 62 17.20 -10.87 -56.97
N TYR A 63 16.89 -9.61 -57.25
CA TYR A 63 16.71 -8.57 -56.23
C TYR A 63 15.51 -8.88 -55.34
N ILE A 64 14.38 -9.29 -55.94
CA ILE A 64 13.20 -9.75 -55.18
C ILE A 64 13.56 -10.91 -54.26
N LEU A 65 14.25 -11.93 -54.80
CA LEU A 65 14.62 -13.10 -53.99
C LEU A 65 15.53 -12.73 -52.81
N ILE A 66 16.54 -11.89 -53.05
CA ILE A 66 17.49 -11.44 -52.02
C ILE A 66 16.76 -10.64 -50.96
N ASP A 67 15.98 -9.61 -51.32
CA ASP A 67 15.25 -8.77 -50.38
C ASP A 67 14.24 -9.62 -49.56
N VAL A 68 13.46 -10.50 -50.17
CA VAL A 68 12.49 -11.34 -49.48
C VAL A 68 13.19 -12.31 -48.53
N ILE A 69 14.33 -12.92 -48.93
CA ILE A 69 15.13 -13.79 -48.08
C ILE A 69 15.67 -12.99 -46.87
N MET A 70 16.20 -11.78 -47.08
CA MET A 70 16.71 -10.95 -45.97
C MET A 70 15.58 -10.55 -45.03
N LEU A 71 14.43 -10.10 -45.54
CA LEU A 71 13.26 -9.80 -44.72
C LEU A 71 12.79 -11.02 -43.89
N HIS A 72 12.91 -12.22 -44.47
CA HIS A 72 12.59 -13.46 -43.77
C HIS A 72 13.64 -13.82 -42.69
N MET A 73 14.93 -13.72 -43.00
CA MET A 73 16.03 -14.02 -42.08
C MET A 73 16.02 -13.07 -40.86
N PHE A 74 15.64 -11.82 -41.06
CA PHE A 74 15.48 -10.85 -39.96
C PHE A 74 14.10 -10.93 -39.27
N HIS A 75 13.33 -12.03 -39.52
CA HIS A 75 12.03 -12.33 -38.87
C HIS A 75 10.94 -11.27 -39.08
N LEU A 76 11.01 -10.44 -40.13
CA LEU A 76 10.05 -9.38 -40.37
C LEU A 76 8.67 -9.87 -40.82
N TYR A 77 8.57 -11.10 -41.33
CA TYR A 77 7.30 -11.77 -41.60
C TYR A 77 6.66 -12.47 -40.41
N GLN A 78 7.42 -12.64 -39.32
CA GLN A 78 6.94 -13.24 -38.06
C GLN A 78 6.60 -12.20 -36.99
N SER A 79 6.94 -10.93 -37.21
CA SER A 79 6.70 -9.84 -36.28
C SER A 79 5.21 -9.44 -36.25
N VAL A 80 4.71 -9.16 -35.05
CA VAL A 80 3.33 -8.66 -34.86
C VAL A 80 3.35 -7.14 -35.08
N TRP A 81 3.07 -6.69 -36.29
CA TRP A 81 3.19 -5.28 -36.71
C TRP A 81 2.29 -4.30 -35.95
N LYS A 82 1.22 -4.78 -35.29
CA LYS A 82 0.40 -3.95 -34.40
C LYS A 82 1.21 -3.30 -33.29
N PHE A 83 2.30 -3.95 -32.83
CA PHE A 83 3.16 -3.50 -31.74
C PHE A 83 4.58 -3.14 -32.19
N ALA A 84 4.81 -2.97 -33.49
CA ALA A 84 6.13 -2.66 -34.04
C ALA A 84 6.73 -1.40 -33.41
N GLY A 85 7.98 -1.45 -32.98
CA GLY A 85 8.70 -0.37 -32.30
C GLY A 85 10.02 -0.02 -33.02
N ALA A 86 10.91 0.65 -32.28
CA ALA A 86 12.25 0.99 -32.76
C ALA A 86 13.09 -0.24 -33.13
N TYR A 87 12.84 -1.36 -32.47
CA TYR A 87 13.57 -2.61 -32.69
C TYR A 87 13.24 -3.22 -34.06
N GLU A 88 11.97 -3.23 -34.45
CA GLU A 88 11.53 -3.70 -35.77
C GLU A 88 12.05 -2.77 -36.90
N LEU A 89 12.11 -1.48 -36.63
CA LEU A 89 12.73 -0.52 -37.57
C LEU A 89 14.22 -0.82 -37.79
N LEU A 90 14.97 -1.04 -36.72
CA LEU A 90 16.39 -1.42 -36.82
C LEU A 90 16.59 -2.73 -37.59
N ARG A 91 15.74 -3.73 -37.36
CA ARG A 91 15.76 -4.99 -38.14
C ARG A 91 15.51 -4.74 -39.63
N SER A 92 14.57 -3.86 -39.97
CA SER A 92 14.30 -3.48 -41.36
C SER A 92 15.52 -2.81 -42.00
N VAL A 93 16.23 -1.95 -41.27
CA VAL A 93 17.48 -1.31 -41.75
C VAL A 93 18.55 -2.37 -41.99
N TYR A 94 18.77 -3.28 -41.08
CA TYR A 94 19.75 -4.36 -41.25
C TYR A 94 19.40 -5.27 -42.45
N ALA A 95 18.14 -5.69 -42.55
CA ALA A 95 17.67 -6.49 -43.68
C ALA A 95 17.97 -5.82 -45.02
N TRP A 96 17.69 -4.48 -45.10
CA TRP A 96 17.97 -3.70 -46.27
C TRP A 96 19.47 -3.61 -46.59
N ILE A 97 20.34 -3.32 -45.58
CA ILE A 97 21.79 -3.23 -45.78
C ILE A 97 22.34 -4.54 -46.38
N PHE A 98 21.94 -5.70 -45.78
CA PHE A 98 22.39 -6.99 -46.29
C PHE A 98 21.81 -7.32 -47.69
N ALA A 99 20.59 -6.88 -47.98
CA ALA A 99 20.02 -6.99 -49.30
C ALA A 99 20.79 -6.20 -50.32
N GLN A 100 21.21 -4.96 -50.01
CA GLN A 100 22.03 -4.15 -50.93
C GLN A 100 23.42 -4.78 -51.22
N ILE A 101 24.02 -5.45 -50.21
CA ILE A 101 25.24 -6.24 -50.42
C ILE A 101 24.94 -7.36 -51.44
N GLY A 102 23.80 -8.04 -51.32
CA GLY A 102 23.36 -9.05 -52.30
C GLY A 102 23.15 -8.48 -53.69
N VAL A 103 22.55 -7.31 -53.84
CA VAL A 103 22.40 -6.58 -55.14
C VAL A 103 23.76 -6.30 -55.78
N VAL A 104 24.75 -5.88 -54.99
CA VAL A 104 26.14 -5.66 -55.46
C VAL A 104 26.75 -6.99 -55.93
N ILE A 105 26.54 -8.10 -55.24
CA ILE A 105 27.03 -9.42 -55.65
C ILE A 105 26.40 -9.81 -56.99
N VAL A 106 25.09 -9.62 -57.21
CA VAL A 106 24.40 -9.89 -58.47
C VAL A 106 24.99 -9.04 -59.59
N TYR A 107 25.31 -7.79 -59.34
CA TYR A 107 26.00 -6.91 -60.29
C TYR A 107 27.34 -7.53 -60.79
N PHE A 108 28.17 -8.00 -59.87
CA PHE A 108 29.44 -8.63 -60.23
C PHE A 108 29.30 -9.93 -61.00
N ILE A 109 28.26 -10.73 -60.68
CA ILE A 109 27.99 -12.03 -61.35
C ILE A 109 27.42 -11.82 -62.74
N THR A 110 26.40 -10.97 -62.88
CA THR A 110 25.68 -10.78 -64.15
C THR A 110 26.41 -9.84 -65.12
N ARG A 111 27.27 -8.96 -64.58
CA ARG A 111 27.97 -7.89 -65.32
C ARG A 111 27.05 -6.96 -66.11
N ILE A 112 25.75 -6.93 -65.78
CA ILE A 112 24.76 -6.05 -66.39
C ILE A 112 24.95 -4.65 -65.75
N GLN A 113 25.35 -3.68 -66.57
CA GLN A 113 25.60 -2.32 -66.07
C GLN A 113 24.31 -1.49 -66.17
N MET A 114 23.68 -1.26 -65.01
CA MET A 114 22.55 -0.34 -64.85
C MET A 114 23.07 1.03 -64.37
N PRO A 115 22.34 2.15 -64.61
CA PRO A 115 22.74 3.45 -64.09
C PRO A 115 22.89 3.44 -62.57
N VAL A 116 23.86 4.17 -62.00
CA VAL A 116 24.08 4.22 -60.55
C VAL A 116 22.83 4.66 -59.80
N SER A 117 22.05 5.61 -60.37
CA SER A 117 20.78 6.06 -59.82
C SER A 117 19.75 4.91 -59.66
N PHE A 118 19.79 3.91 -60.55
CA PHE A 118 18.92 2.71 -60.46
C PHE A 118 19.16 1.95 -59.16
N TYR A 119 20.42 1.75 -58.75
CA TYR A 119 20.75 1.01 -57.52
C TYR A 119 20.42 1.85 -56.27
N ILE A 120 20.80 3.12 -56.26
CA ILE A 120 20.62 3.97 -55.08
C ILE A 120 19.14 4.28 -54.89
N ILE A 121 18.48 4.84 -55.90
CA ILE A 121 17.08 5.26 -55.80
C ILE A 121 16.18 4.03 -55.62
N GLY A 122 16.39 2.94 -56.39
CA GLY A 122 15.62 1.70 -56.33
C GLY A 122 15.72 1.06 -54.93
N GLY A 123 16.94 0.96 -54.40
CA GLY A 123 17.17 0.43 -53.03
C GLY A 123 16.55 1.28 -51.95
N LEU A 124 16.69 2.61 -51.99
CA LEU A 124 16.07 3.50 -51.02
C LEU A 124 14.54 3.50 -51.08
N MET A 125 13.98 3.48 -52.29
CA MET A 125 12.51 3.38 -52.47
C MET A 125 11.96 2.04 -52.03
N SER A 126 12.66 0.92 -52.32
CA SER A 126 12.30 -0.39 -51.84
C SER A 126 12.23 -0.42 -50.32
N PHE A 127 13.27 0.06 -49.63
CA PHE A 127 13.29 0.17 -48.19
C PHE A 127 12.16 1.07 -47.64
N GLY A 128 11.99 2.25 -48.24
CA GLY A 128 10.98 3.22 -47.80
C GLY A 128 9.57 2.65 -47.90
N PHE A 129 9.18 2.09 -49.05
CA PHE A 129 7.83 1.59 -49.25
C PHE A 129 7.55 0.30 -48.48
N THR A 130 8.49 -0.65 -48.43
CA THR A 130 8.30 -1.85 -47.61
C THR A 130 8.16 -1.54 -46.11
N THR A 131 8.93 -0.60 -45.61
CA THR A 131 8.83 -0.13 -44.22
C THR A 131 7.55 0.67 -43.99
N MET A 132 7.19 1.58 -44.93
CA MET A 132 5.99 2.43 -44.86
C MET A 132 4.71 1.57 -44.75
N VAL A 133 4.57 0.53 -45.58
CA VAL A 133 3.39 -0.35 -45.53
C VAL A 133 3.22 -0.99 -44.16
N ARG A 134 4.32 -1.42 -43.54
CA ARG A 134 4.32 -2.05 -42.23
C ARG A 134 3.91 -1.06 -41.11
N PHE A 135 4.50 0.14 -41.11
CA PHE A 135 4.17 1.17 -40.13
C PHE A 135 2.80 1.81 -40.38
N MET A 136 2.32 1.86 -41.63
CA MET A 136 0.98 2.34 -41.94
C MET A 136 -0.10 1.40 -41.36
N TYR A 137 0.12 0.07 -41.40
CA TYR A 137 -0.77 -0.87 -40.74
C TYR A 137 -0.88 -0.59 -39.22
N ARG A 138 0.25 -0.27 -38.57
CA ARG A 138 0.25 0.13 -37.17
C ARG A 138 -0.52 1.44 -36.95
N ALA A 139 -0.24 2.46 -37.77
CA ALA A 139 -0.92 3.75 -37.66
C ALA A 139 -2.45 3.60 -37.81
N LEU A 140 -2.91 2.84 -38.81
CA LEU A 140 -4.35 2.57 -39.03
C LEU A 140 -4.97 1.76 -37.86
N SER A 141 -4.22 0.82 -37.28
CA SER A 141 -4.66 0.07 -36.10
C SER A 141 -4.83 0.97 -34.89
N VAL A 142 -3.88 1.87 -34.65
CA VAL A 142 -3.95 2.87 -33.58
C VAL A 142 -5.12 3.82 -33.80
N PHE A 143 -5.31 4.35 -35.02
CA PHE A 143 -6.45 5.23 -35.34
C PHE A 143 -7.81 4.55 -35.11
N LYS A 144 -7.92 3.25 -35.39
CA LYS A 144 -9.15 2.48 -35.17
C LYS A 144 -9.44 2.28 -33.67
N ASP A 145 -8.40 2.11 -32.86
CA ASP A 145 -8.52 1.99 -31.40
C ASP A 145 -8.85 3.34 -30.73
N TYR A 146 -8.53 4.49 -31.36
CA TYR A 146 -8.91 5.85 -30.91
C TYR A 146 -10.36 6.25 -31.20
N GLY A 147 -11.10 5.50 -31.98
CA GLY A 147 -12.45 5.83 -32.46
C GLY A 147 -13.59 5.44 -31.50
N VAL A 148 -13.37 5.41 -30.18
CA VAL A 148 -14.49 5.33 -29.22
C VAL A 148 -15.21 6.67 -29.22
N SER A 149 -16.49 6.70 -29.62
CA SER A 149 -17.31 7.90 -29.57
C SER A 149 -17.35 8.44 -28.12
N ASP A 150 -17.18 9.74 -27.93
CA ASP A 150 -17.20 10.38 -26.59
C ASP A 150 -18.49 10.06 -25.79
N GLU A 151 -19.60 9.74 -26.45
CA GLU A 151 -20.85 9.31 -25.82
C GLU A 151 -20.79 7.95 -25.11
N ALA A 152 -19.79 7.12 -25.35
CA ALA A 152 -19.61 5.82 -24.71
C ALA A 152 -18.66 5.86 -23.50
N ILE A 153 -18.05 7.02 -23.21
CA ILE A 153 -17.10 7.18 -22.11
C ILE A 153 -17.87 7.41 -20.81
N VAL A 154 -17.74 6.48 -19.86
CA VAL A 154 -18.37 6.55 -18.53
C VAL A 154 -17.43 7.18 -17.50
N GLU A 155 -16.13 6.89 -17.56
CA GLU A 155 -15.13 7.46 -16.66
C GLU A 155 -14.20 8.43 -17.41
N ARG A 156 -14.22 9.69 -16.97
CA ARG A 156 -13.35 10.77 -17.45
C ARG A 156 -12.22 10.94 -16.44
N VAL A 157 -11.00 10.56 -16.81
CA VAL A 157 -9.89 10.38 -15.88
C VAL A 157 -8.87 11.50 -16.01
N MET A 158 -8.44 12.04 -14.88
CA MET A 158 -7.23 12.87 -14.73
C MET A 158 -6.14 12.04 -14.03
N VAL A 159 -4.91 12.11 -14.50
CA VAL A 159 -3.76 11.46 -13.84
C VAL A 159 -2.86 12.53 -13.22
N VAL A 160 -2.55 12.39 -11.94
CA VAL A 160 -1.61 13.25 -11.22
C VAL A 160 -0.26 12.54 -11.12
N GLY A 161 0.73 13.12 -11.76
CA GLY A 161 2.09 12.57 -11.90
C GLY A 161 2.39 12.09 -13.32
N ALA A 162 3.33 12.78 -14.00
CA ALA A 162 3.80 12.46 -15.35
C ALA A 162 5.05 11.56 -15.38
N GLY A 163 5.40 10.95 -14.22
CA GLY A 163 6.52 10.03 -14.07
C GLY A 163 6.26 8.64 -14.69
N ALA A 164 7.12 7.67 -14.33
CA ALA A 164 7.03 6.29 -14.84
C ALA A 164 5.66 5.66 -14.54
N ALA A 165 5.18 5.78 -13.29
CA ALA A 165 3.89 5.23 -12.87
C ALA A 165 2.70 5.82 -13.63
N GLY A 166 2.67 7.15 -13.82
CA GLY A 166 1.64 7.82 -14.61
C GLY A 166 1.64 7.38 -16.07
N ARG A 167 2.84 7.21 -16.66
CA ARG A 167 2.98 6.71 -18.03
C ARG A 167 2.41 5.30 -18.20
N GLU A 168 2.68 4.39 -17.26
CA GLU A 168 2.16 3.02 -17.30
C GLU A 168 0.64 2.99 -17.18
N ILE A 169 0.07 3.75 -16.25
CA ILE A 169 -1.39 3.88 -16.09
C ILE A 169 -2.04 4.43 -17.37
N ILE A 170 -1.51 5.51 -17.94
CA ILE A 170 -2.04 6.09 -19.17
C ILE A 170 -1.99 5.06 -20.31
N GLN A 171 -0.89 4.34 -20.44
CA GLN A 171 -0.72 3.32 -21.47
C GLN A 171 -1.72 2.16 -21.30
N GLU A 172 -1.98 1.74 -20.07
CA GLU A 172 -2.96 0.68 -19.80
C GLU A 172 -4.40 1.13 -20.11
N TYR A 173 -4.77 2.38 -19.77
CA TYR A 173 -6.06 2.95 -20.17
C TYR A 173 -6.22 3.02 -21.69
N MET A 174 -5.16 3.36 -22.42
CA MET A 174 -5.19 3.43 -23.90
C MET A 174 -5.33 2.05 -24.56
N HIS A 175 -4.77 1.01 -23.96
CA HIS A 175 -4.82 -0.35 -24.53
C HIS A 175 -6.01 -1.18 -24.06
N SER A 176 -6.74 -0.74 -23.07
CA SER A 176 -7.89 -1.46 -22.53
C SER A 176 -9.17 -1.09 -23.28
N THR A 177 -9.53 -1.91 -24.27
CA THR A 177 -10.79 -1.76 -25.02
C THR A 177 -12.04 -2.11 -24.21
N SER A 178 -11.88 -2.75 -23.05
CA SER A 178 -12.99 -3.15 -22.16
C SER A 178 -13.39 -2.05 -21.16
N LEU A 179 -12.52 -1.08 -20.89
CA LEU A 179 -12.80 0.03 -20.00
C LEU A 179 -13.50 1.16 -20.79
N LYS A 180 -14.69 1.53 -20.36
CA LYS A 180 -15.39 2.73 -20.87
C LYS A 180 -14.81 3.98 -20.19
N ALA A 181 -13.50 4.15 -20.19
CA ALA A 181 -12.77 5.17 -19.48
C ALA A 181 -11.67 5.77 -20.37
N LYS A 182 -11.43 7.09 -20.26
CA LYS A 182 -10.43 7.81 -21.03
C LYS A 182 -9.69 8.82 -20.17
N VAL A 183 -8.37 8.89 -20.32
CA VAL A 183 -7.54 9.92 -19.68
C VAL A 183 -7.59 11.19 -20.53
N PHE A 184 -8.06 12.31 -19.94
CA PHE A 184 -8.23 13.59 -20.63
C PHE A 184 -7.06 14.54 -20.44
N CYS A 185 -6.49 14.57 -19.24
CA CYS A 185 -5.34 15.41 -18.93
C CYS A 185 -4.44 14.77 -17.86
N VAL A 186 -3.22 15.28 -17.79
CA VAL A 186 -2.23 14.96 -16.77
C VAL A 186 -1.85 16.25 -16.05
N VAL A 187 -1.57 16.13 -14.76
CA VAL A 187 -1.07 17.22 -13.90
C VAL A 187 0.27 16.78 -13.31
N ASP A 188 1.26 17.69 -13.31
CA ASP A 188 2.56 17.43 -12.68
C ASP A 188 3.17 18.73 -12.17
N ASP A 189 3.78 18.70 -10.99
CA ASP A 189 4.38 19.88 -10.36
C ASP A 189 5.68 20.35 -11.04
N ASP A 190 6.28 19.53 -11.91
CA ASP A 190 7.41 19.98 -12.74
C ASP A 190 6.92 20.89 -13.86
N ALA A 191 7.03 22.20 -13.64
CA ALA A 191 6.62 23.22 -14.61
C ALA A 191 7.25 23.04 -16.01
N ARG A 192 8.39 22.32 -16.11
CA ARG A 192 9.04 22.02 -17.41
C ARG A 192 8.25 21.02 -18.24
N LEU A 193 7.35 20.26 -17.62
CA LEU A 193 6.50 19.27 -18.29
C LEU A 193 5.17 19.85 -18.75
N VAL A 194 4.72 20.95 -18.18
CA VAL A 194 3.47 21.62 -18.55
C VAL A 194 3.47 22.00 -20.03
N LYS A 195 2.35 21.81 -20.72
CA LYS A 195 2.13 21.93 -22.18
C LYS A 195 2.85 20.89 -23.03
N LYS A 196 3.42 19.85 -22.43
CA LYS A 196 3.92 18.66 -23.15
C LYS A 196 2.88 17.55 -23.18
N TYR A 197 3.20 16.49 -23.89
CA TYR A 197 2.32 15.33 -24.03
C TYR A 197 3.03 14.07 -23.54
N ILE A 198 2.26 13.22 -22.86
CA ILE A 198 2.70 11.88 -22.47
C ILE A 198 1.72 10.85 -23.07
N ASN A 199 2.23 9.99 -23.96
CA ASN A 199 1.41 9.04 -24.72
C ASN A 199 0.18 9.69 -25.41
N GLY A 200 0.34 10.94 -25.93
CA GLY A 200 -0.75 11.65 -26.60
C GLY A 200 -1.73 12.39 -25.68
N VAL A 201 -1.59 12.27 -24.35
CA VAL A 201 -2.39 13.00 -23.36
C VAL A 201 -1.65 14.28 -22.94
N PRO A 202 -2.29 15.45 -22.93
CA PRO A 202 -1.65 16.71 -22.56
C PRO A 202 -1.37 16.81 -21.07
N ILE A 203 -0.24 17.40 -20.68
CA ILE A 203 0.07 17.83 -19.32
C ILE A 203 -0.36 19.30 -19.23
N GLU A 204 -1.48 19.56 -18.54
CA GLU A 204 -2.19 20.85 -18.60
C GLU A 204 -1.80 21.83 -17.49
N GLY A 205 -1.28 21.35 -16.36
CA GLY A 205 -0.96 22.21 -15.22
C GLY A 205 -0.27 21.50 -14.07
N THR A 206 -0.25 22.20 -12.93
CA THR A 206 0.28 21.75 -11.64
C THR A 206 -0.85 21.33 -10.71
N ARG A 207 -0.51 20.90 -9.46
CA ARG A 207 -1.51 20.51 -8.46
C ARG A 207 -2.56 21.57 -8.20
N GLU A 208 -2.22 22.84 -8.31
CA GLU A 208 -3.12 23.97 -8.04
C GLU A 208 -4.23 24.09 -9.09
N ASP A 209 -3.98 23.61 -10.32
CA ASP A 209 -4.91 23.66 -11.44
C ASP A 209 -5.93 22.50 -11.42
N ILE A 210 -5.81 21.54 -10.51
CA ILE A 210 -6.68 20.33 -10.44
C ILE A 210 -8.17 20.69 -10.42
N PRO A 211 -8.67 21.64 -9.58
CA PRO A 211 -10.10 21.93 -9.53
C PRO A 211 -10.63 22.52 -10.85
N ASP A 212 -9.87 23.43 -11.45
CA ASP A 212 -10.26 24.09 -12.70
C ASP A 212 -10.25 23.10 -13.88
N LEU A 213 -9.22 22.24 -13.92
CA LEU A 213 -9.11 21.20 -14.95
C LEU A 213 -10.19 20.10 -14.77
N ALA A 214 -10.55 19.78 -13.53
CA ALA A 214 -11.63 18.84 -13.24
C ALA A 214 -12.95 19.35 -13.81
N ASN A 215 -13.26 20.64 -13.62
CA ASN A 215 -14.45 21.28 -14.19
C ASN A 215 -14.37 21.42 -15.72
N LYS A 216 -13.19 21.85 -16.26
CA LYS A 216 -12.98 22.03 -17.70
C LYS A 216 -13.22 20.77 -18.51
N TYR A 217 -12.77 19.63 -18.00
CA TYR A 217 -12.84 18.34 -18.69
C TYR A 217 -13.96 17.43 -18.17
N ASP A 218 -14.80 17.91 -17.26
CA ASP A 218 -15.85 17.13 -16.61
C ASP A 218 -15.31 15.80 -16.03
N ILE A 219 -14.20 15.93 -15.30
CA ILE A 219 -13.51 14.78 -14.71
C ILE A 219 -14.33 14.20 -13.55
N ASN A 220 -14.53 12.89 -13.56
CA ASN A 220 -15.19 12.18 -12.45
C ASN A 220 -14.24 11.26 -11.68
N LYS A 221 -12.99 11.06 -12.18
CA LYS A 221 -12.01 10.21 -11.52
C LYS A 221 -10.61 10.81 -11.60
N ILE A 222 -9.93 10.90 -10.46
CA ILE A 222 -8.53 11.33 -10.36
C ILE A 222 -7.67 10.14 -9.91
N ILE A 223 -6.55 9.90 -10.59
CA ILE A 223 -5.59 8.85 -10.21
C ILE A 223 -4.29 9.50 -9.76
N LEU A 224 -3.94 9.30 -8.49
CA LEU A 224 -2.68 9.75 -7.92
C LEU A 224 -1.56 8.75 -8.26
N ALA A 225 -0.78 9.05 -9.29
CA ALA A 225 0.26 8.18 -9.84
C ALA A 225 1.68 8.60 -9.42
N ILE A 226 1.87 8.92 -8.12
CA ILE A 226 3.13 9.39 -7.53
C ILE A 226 3.56 8.54 -6.32
N PRO A 227 3.70 7.19 -6.46
CA PRO A 227 3.97 6.30 -5.33
C PRO A 227 5.31 6.56 -4.62
N SER A 228 6.27 7.21 -5.28
CA SER A 228 7.59 7.55 -4.73
C SER A 228 7.65 8.94 -4.08
N ALA A 229 6.59 9.74 -4.18
CA ALA A 229 6.57 11.06 -3.55
C ALA A 229 6.48 10.96 -2.01
N PRO A 230 7.09 11.88 -1.25
CA PRO A 230 6.93 11.96 0.20
C PRO A 230 5.45 12.01 0.59
N LYS A 231 5.10 11.37 1.72
CA LYS A 231 3.71 11.31 2.19
C LYS A 231 3.09 12.69 2.41
N ARG A 232 3.88 13.66 2.84
CA ARG A 232 3.47 15.06 2.96
C ARG A 232 2.99 15.63 1.62
N VAL A 233 3.73 15.40 0.53
CA VAL A 233 3.37 15.87 -0.81
C VAL A 233 2.10 15.19 -1.30
N GLN A 234 1.97 13.87 -1.07
CA GLN A 234 0.74 13.13 -1.40
C GLN A 234 -0.47 13.72 -0.67
N LYS A 235 -0.34 14.04 0.63
CA LYS A 235 -1.39 14.68 1.42
C LYS A 235 -1.80 16.03 0.86
N GLU A 236 -0.83 16.92 0.56
CA GLU A 236 -1.10 18.23 0.00
C GLU A 236 -1.92 18.15 -1.30
N ILE A 237 -1.56 17.21 -2.18
CA ILE A 237 -2.31 16.97 -3.43
C ILE A 237 -3.71 16.40 -3.13
N LEU A 238 -3.84 15.47 -2.19
CA LEU A 238 -5.13 14.92 -1.79
C LEU A 238 -6.05 15.98 -1.17
N GLU A 239 -5.49 16.96 -0.46
CA GLU A 239 -6.25 18.10 0.06
C GLU A 239 -6.82 18.95 -1.09
N VAL A 240 -6.05 19.20 -2.15
CA VAL A 240 -6.55 19.87 -3.36
C VAL A 240 -7.63 19.01 -4.04
N CYS A 241 -7.38 17.71 -4.25
CA CYS A 241 -8.37 16.80 -4.83
C CYS A 241 -9.67 16.75 -4.02
N SER A 242 -9.61 16.87 -2.71
CA SER A 242 -10.80 16.87 -1.84
C SER A 242 -11.71 18.10 -2.01
N SER A 243 -11.26 19.15 -2.74
CA SER A 243 -12.10 20.27 -3.12
C SER A 243 -12.96 19.97 -4.35
N THR A 244 -12.67 18.88 -5.05
CA THR A 244 -13.45 18.40 -6.21
C THR A 244 -14.47 17.35 -5.78
N SER A 245 -15.43 17.05 -6.65
CA SER A 245 -16.38 15.92 -6.47
C SER A 245 -15.89 14.65 -7.17
N CYS A 246 -14.61 14.58 -7.53
CA CYS A 246 -14.06 13.45 -8.24
C CYS A 246 -13.74 12.30 -7.28
N ARG A 247 -14.01 11.06 -7.71
CA ARG A 247 -13.48 9.88 -7.03
C ARG A 247 -11.96 9.83 -7.17
N VAL A 248 -11.24 9.71 -6.06
CA VAL A 248 -9.78 9.69 -6.06
C VAL A 248 -9.26 8.30 -5.75
N GLN A 249 -8.39 7.80 -6.62
CA GLN A 249 -7.69 6.52 -6.43
C GLN A 249 -6.18 6.75 -6.44
N THR A 250 -5.46 5.89 -5.72
CA THR A 250 -4.00 5.94 -5.62
C THR A 250 -3.37 4.59 -5.97
N ILE A 251 -2.10 4.63 -6.35
CA ILE A 251 -1.27 3.44 -6.55
C ILE A 251 -0.64 3.08 -5.20
N PRO A 252 -0.67 1.79 -4.77
CA PRO A 252 0.08 1.34 -3.61
C PRO A 252 1.56 1.71 -3.70
N GLY A 253 2.20 1.97 -2.56
CA GLY A 253 3.63 2.30 -2.52
C GLY A 253 4.50 1.23 -3.19
N VAL A 254 5.67 1.63 -3.70
CA VAL A 254 6.60 0.76 -4.46
C VAL A 254 6.92 -0.56 -3.74
N TYR A 255 7.00 -0.54 -2.41
CA TYR A 255 7.24 -1.73 -1.59
C TYR A 255 6.06 -2.71 -1.50
N GLN A 256 4.84 -2.28 -1.86
CA GLN A 256 3.63 -3.12 -1.86
C GLN A 256 3.35 -3.76 -3.22
N LEU A 257 4.09 -3.37 -4.26
CA LEU A 257 3.98 -3.93 -5.60
C LEU A 257 4.83 -5.20 -5.67
N LEU A 258 4.21 -6.37 -5.49
CA LEU A 258 4.86 -7.69 -5.47
C LEU A 258 5.72 -8.01 -6.72
N ASN A 259 5.51 -7.32 -7.83
CA ASN A 259 6.23 -7.54 -9.10
C ASN A 259 6.79 -6.25 -9.73
N GLY A 260 6.77 -5.11 -9.02
CA GLY A 260 7.28 -3.84 -9.55
C GLY A 260 6.47 -3.25 -10.72
N SER A 261 5.39 -3.87 -11.17
CA SER A 261 4.55 -3.37 -12.25
C SER A 261 3.35 -2.58 -11.71
N VAL A 262 3.19 -1.37 -12.22
CA VAL A 262 2.02 -0.52 -11.96
C VAL A 262 0.90 -0.95 -12.90
N SER A 263 -0.29 -1.24 -12.37
CA SER A 263 -1.45 -1.64 -13.17
C SER A 263 -2.72 -1.01 -12.61
N ILE A 264 -3.71 -0.78 -13.49
CA ILE A 264 -5.05 -0.32 -13.11
C ILE A 264 -5.69 -1.27 -12.08
N LYS A 265 -5.40 -2.56 -12.15
CA LYS A 265 -5.89 -3.56 -11.17
C LYS A 265 -5.37 -3.34 -9.75
N ASN A 266 -4.26 -2.62 -9.61
CA ASN A 266 -3.64 -2.30 -8.34
C ASN A 266 -4.10 -0.94 -7.78
N LEU A 267 -4.98 -0.21 -8.49
CA LEU A 267 -5.56 1.02 -7.97
C LEU A 267 -6.45 0.71 -6.77
N ARG A 268 -6.28 1.49 -5.72
CA ARG A 268 -7.14 1.46 -4.54
C ARG A 268 -7.72 2.84 -4.27
N ASP A 269 -8.87 2.88 -3.64
CA ASP A 269 -9.41 4.14 -3.15
C ASP A 269 -8.46 4.72 -2.08
N VAL A 270 -8.46 6.04 -1.96
CA VAL A 270 -7.65 6.75 -0.97
C VAL A 270 -8.04 6.30 0.42
N ASP A 271 -7.06 5.94 1.23
CA ASP A 271 -7.24 5.62 2.63
C ASP A 271 -6.98 6.83 3.54
N VAL A 272 -7.48 6.77 4.77
CA VAL A 272 -7.24 7.84 5.76
C VAL A 272 -5.76 7.96 6.11
N GLU A 273 -5.00 6.87 6.01
CA GLU A 273 -3.55 6.90 6.16
C GLU A 273 -2.88 7.84 5.15
N ASP A 274 -3.40 7.90 3.92
CA ASP A 274 -2.90 8.82 2.89
C ASP A 274 -3.22 10.29 3.22
N LEU A 275 -4.36 10.53 3.90
CA LEU A 275 -4.79 11.87 4.32
C LEU A 275 -4.00 12.44 5.50
N LEU A 276 -3.45 11.60 6.35
CA LEU A 276 -2.65 12.07 7.47
C LEU A 276 -1.28 12.57 7.02
N GLY A 277 -0.74 12.05 5.91
CA GLY A 277 0.52 12.48 5.32
C GLY A 277 1.71 12.35 6.27
N ARG A 278 1.65 11.39 7.19
CA ARG A 278 2.75 11.12 8.11
C ARG A 278 3.86 10.39 7.39
N ASP A 279 5.05 10.93 7.49
CA ASP A 279 6.26 10.22 7.08
C ASP A 279 6.50 9.03 8.03
N THR A 280 7.18 8.00 7.53
CA THR A 280 7.61 6.86 8.35
C THR A 280 8.46 7.37 9.51
N VAL A 281 8.08 7.01 10.73
CA VAL A 281 8.83 7.39 11.94
C VAL A 281 10.23 6.78 11.88
N GLU A 282 11.25 7.60 12.06
CA GLU A 282 12.61 7.12 12.22
C GLU A 282 12.74 6.48 13.62
N THR A 283 12.85 5.16 13.65
CA THR A 283 13.19 4.39 14.84
C THR A 283 14.60 3.83 14.70
N ASP A 284 15.31 3.71 15.82
CA ASP A 284 16.63 3.06 15.81
C ASP A 284 16.47 1.54 15.67
N LEU A 285 16.32 1.12 14.41
CA LEU A 285 16.10 -0.27 14.04
C LEU A 285 17.23 -1.20 14.53
N SER A 286 18.45 -0.70 14.72
CA SER A 286 19.60 -1.48 15.15
C SER A 286 19.54 -1.78 16.65
N LYS A 287 19.21 -0.79 17.48
CA LYS A 287 19.03 -0.96 18.94
C LYS A 287 17.86 -1.91 19.22
N ILE A 288 16.71 -1.70 18.55
CA ILE A 288 15.53 -2.57 18.68
C ILE A 288 15.85 -4.00 18.21
N GLY A 289 16.58 -4.13 17.09
CA GLY A 289 17.00 -5.43 16.57
C GLY A 289 17.82 -6.21 17.58
N ASN A 290 18.82 -5.59 18.20
CA ASN A 290 19.68 -6.23 19.22
C ASN A 290 18.90 -6.59 20.50
N PHE A 291 17.89 -5.80 20.87
CA PHE A 291 17.04 -6.07 22.04
C PHE A 291 16.19 -7.33 21.87
N ILE A 292 15.67 -7.58 20.65
CA ILE A 292 14.75 -8.69 20.36
C ILE A 292 15.49 -9.95 19.86
N LYS A 293 16.61 -9.78 19.16
CA LYS A 293 17.36 -10.88 18.57
C LYS A 293 17.71 -11.94 19.61
N ASP A 294 17.55 -13.19 19.22
CA ASP A 294 17.85 -14.38 20.04
C ASP A 294 17.05 -14.47 21.37
N LYS A 295 15.94 -13.70 21.51
CA LYS A 295 15.04 -13.75 22.67
C LYS A 295 13.77 -14.53 22.35
N VAL A 296 13.20 -15.12 23.38
CA VAL A 296 11.84 -15.70 23.32
C VAL A 296 10.85 -14.58 23.64
N VAL A 297 9.99 -14.25 22.70
CA VAL A 297 9.03 -13.14 22.80
C VAL A 297 7.61 -13.69 22.85
N LEU A 298 6.85 -13.34 23.89
CA LEU A 298 5.44 -13.65 24.02
C LEU A 298 4.60 -12.39 23.74
N VAL A 299 3.63 -12.51 22.83
CA VAL A 299 2.64 -11.46 22.54
C VAL A 299 1.27 -11.95 22.92
N THR A 300 0.70 -11.40 24.00
CA THR A 300 -0.70 -11.67 24.37
C THR A 300 -1.64 -10.76 23.61
N GLY A 301 -2.80 -11.27 23.20
CA GLY A 301 -3.66 -10.57 22.27
C GLY A 301 -3.03 -10.44 20.87
N GLY A 302 -2.20 -11.43 20.50
CA GLY A 302 -1.40 -11.42 19.28
C GLY A 302 -2.20 -11.49 17.97
N GLY A 303 -3.48 -11.86 18.03
CA GLY A 303 -4.43 -11.80 16.91
C GLY A 303 -5.11 -10.43 16.75
N GLY A 304 -5.01 -9.53 17.74
CA GLY A 304 -5.56 -8.18 17.69
C GLY A 304 -4.80 -7.27 16.73
N SER A 305 -5.35 -6.07 16.47
CA SER A 305 -4.73 -5.11 15.52
C SER A 305 -3.30 -4.71 15.90
N ILE A 306 -3.05 -4.38 17.17
CA ILE A 306 -1.71 -4.03 17.68
C ILE A 306 -0.86 -5.30 17.85
N GLY A 307 -1.44 -6.36 18.43
CA GLY A 307 -0.71 -7.60 18.69
C GLY A 307 -0.20 -8.28 17.41
N SER A 308 -1.00 -8.31 16.35
CA SER A 308 -0.59 -8.89 15.07
C SER A 308 0.55 -8.09 14.41
N GLU A 309 0.52 -6.76 14.53
CA GLU A 309 1.60 -5.93 14.02
C GLU A 309 2.88 -6.05 14.87
N LEU A 310 2.74 -6.17 16.21
CA LEU A 310 3.86 -6.53 17.09
C LEU A 310 4.50 -7.84 16.63
N CYS A 311 3.68 -8.87 16.33
CA CYS A 311 4.18 -10.14 15.83
C CYS A 311 4.93 -10.00 14.51
N ARG A 312 4.44 -9.15 13.56
CA ARG A 312 5.12 -8.89 12.28
C ARG A 312 6.48 -8.24 12.48
N GLN A 313 6.53 -7.15 13.25
CA GLN A 313 7.77 -6.41 13.46
C GLN A 313 8.78 -7.15 14.32
N VAL A 314 8.34 -7.89 15.35
CA VAL A 314 9.20 -8.78 16.15
C VAL A 314 9.79 -9.88 15.27
N ALA A 315 8.99 -10.51 14.40
CA ALA A 315 9.46 -11.56 13.48
C ALA A 315 10.61 -11.08 12.57
N GLU A 316 10.59 -9.82 12.15
CA GLU A 316 11.65 -9.19 11.34
C GLU A 316 12.98 -9.05 12.09
N LYS A 317 12.98 -9.05 13.43
CA LYS A 317 14.16 -8.88 14.28
C LYS A 317 14.79 -10.20 14.69
N GLN A 318 14.41 -11.33 14.06
CA GLN A 318 15.00 -12.65 14.28
C GLN A 318 14.99 -13.10 15.75
N PRO A 319 13.81 -13.17 16.41
CA PRO A 319 13.72 -13.71 17.76
C PRO A 319 14.11 -15.20 17.77
N LYS A 320 14.55 -15.71 18.92
CA LYS A 320 14.76 -17.15 19.13
C LYS A 320 13.46 -17.94 18.98
N ALA A 321 12.36 -17.39 19.47
CA ALA A 321 11.00 -17.86 19.26
C ALA A 321 10.01 -16.70 19.40
N LEU A 322 8.94 -16.72 18.61
CA LEU A 322 7.79 -15.82 18.73
C LEU A 322 6.55 -16.63 19.12
N ILE A 323 5.96 -16.27 20.26
CA ILE A 323 4.77 -16.93 20.81
C ILE A 323 3.59 -15.98 20.66
N ILE A 324 2.60 -16.39 19.89
CA ILE A 324 1.30 -15.72 19.76
C ILE A 324 0.35 -16.36 20.75
N PHE A 325 -0.20 -15.57 21.68
CA PHE A 325 -1.21 -16.03 22.63
C PHE A 325 -2.47 -15.19 22.52
N ASP A 326 -3.58 -15.79 22.14
CA ASP A 326 -4.85 -15.11 21.96
C ASP A 326 -6.03 -16.00 22.37
N ILE A 327 -7.13 -15.37 22.78
CA ILE A 327 -8.39 -16.10 23.08
C ILE A 327 -9.16 -16.42 21.80
N PHE A 328 -9.01 -15.59 20.75
CA PHE A 328 -9.73 -15.73 19.50
C PHE A 328 -8.90 -16.47 18.44
N GLU A 329 -9.23 -17.74 18.22
CA GLU A 329 -8.46 -18.62 17.33
C GLU A 329 -8.41 -18.12 15.89
N GLY A 330 -9.50 -17.54 15.37
CA GLY A 330 -9.59 -17.09 13.99
C GLY A 330 -8.52 -16.06 13.63
N ASN A 331 -8.35 -15.02 14.45
CA ASN A 331 -7.34 -14.00 14.23
C ASN A 331 -5.92 -14.54 14.46
N ALA A 332 -5.72 -15.38 15.48
CA ALA A 332 -4.46 -16.04 15.75
C ALA A 332 -4.03 -16.94 14.57
N TYR A 333 -4.96 -17.64 13.94
CA TYR A 333 -4.72 -18.45 12.74
C TYR A 333 -4.26 -17.61 11.55
N TRP A 334 -4.92 -16.47 11.30
CA TRP A 334 -4.56 -15.62 10.16
C TRP A 334 -3.14 -15.04 10.27
N ILE A 335 -2.76 -14.53 11.43
CA ILE A 335 -1.39 -14.03 11.62
C ILE A 335 -0.35 -15.16 11.58
N GLN A 336 -0.70 -16.35 12.11
CA GLN A 336 0.17 -17.53 11.99
C GLN A 336 0.41 -17.89 10.52
N LEU A 337 -0.66 -17.95 9.71
CA LEU A 337 -0.58 -18.29 8.28
C LEU A 337 0.29 -17.29 7.51
N GLU A 338 0.10 -16.00 7.77
CA GLU A 338 0.86 -14.92 7.17
C GLU A 338 2.36 -15.04 7.47
N LEU A 339 2.72 -15.19 8.77
CA LEU A 339 4.11 -15.28 9.18
C LEU A 339 4.78 -16.58 8.72
N LYS A 340 4.07 -17.71 8.75
CA LYS A 340 4.58 -18.98 8.19
C LYS A 340 4.83 -18.89 6.69
N ARG A 341 3.97 -18.20 5.95
CA ARG A 341 4.15 -17.98 4.50
C ARG A 341 5.36 -17.09 4.21
N LYS A 342 5.59 -16.04 5.03
CA LYS A 342 6.68 -15.07 4.83
C LYS A 342 8.04 -15.64 5.23
N TYR A 343 8.12 -16.36 6.36
CA TYR A 343 9.37 -16.76 6.98
C TYR A 343 9.65 -18.28 6.91
N GLY A 344 8.63 -19.11 6.67
CA GLY A 344 8.79 -20.56 6.62
C GLY A 344 9.40 -21.14 7.90
N SER A 345 10.44 -21.95 7.75
CA SER A 345 11.18 -22.58 8.85
C SER A 345 12.22 -21.67 9.51
N SER A 346 12.48 -20.47 8.97
CA SER A 346 13.46 -19.52 9.54
C SER A 346 12.96 -18.84 10.82
N LEU A 347 11.65 -18.86 11.07
CA LEU A 347 11.01 -18.32 12.28
C LEU A 347 10.45 -19.47 13.13
N ASN A 348 10.94 -19.62 14.36
CA ASN A 348 10.31 -20.50 15.34
C ASN A 348 9.04 -19.83 15.88
N LEU A 349 7.91 -20.10 15.20
CA LEU A 349 6.61 -19.51 15.48
C LEU A 349 5.70 -20.49 16.21
N ILE A 350 5.25 -20.10 17.41
CA ILE A 350 4.36 -20.86 18.26
C ILE A 350 3.05 -20.08 18.39
N THR A 351 1.92 -20.74 18.16
CA THR A 351 0.61 -20.10 18.30
C THR A 351 -0.23 -20.89 19.28
N LEU A 352 -0.66 -20.23 20.36
CA LEU A 352 -1.36 -20.82 21.48
C LEU A 352 -2.68 -20.10 21.70
N ILE A 353 -3.73 -20.89 21.95
CA ILE A 353 -5.05 -20.37 22.27
C ILE A 353 -5.30 -20.47 23.77
N GLY A 354 -5.80 -19.37 24.34
CA GLY A 354 -6.16 -19.31 25.74
C GLY A 354 -6.48 -17.89 26.23
N SER A 355 -6.99 -17.79 27.44
CA SER A 355 -7.37 -16.53 28.07
C SER A 355 -6.32 -16.10 29.09
N VAL A 356 -5.99 -14.81 29.15
CA VAL A 356 -5.16 -14.19 30.18
C VAL A 356 -5.79 -14.26 31.59
N ARG A 357 -7.07 -14.61 31.69
CA ARG A 357 -7.76 -14.89 32.95
C ARG A 357 -7.35 -16.23 33.58
N ASN A 358 -6.78 -17.13 32.79
CA ASN A 358 -6.47 -18.49 33.22
C ASN A 358 -5.01 -18.61 33.68
N MET A 359 -4.77 -18.50 34.98
CA MET A 359 -3.45 -18.55 35.60
C MET A 359 -2.72 -19.87 35.29
N SER A 360 -3.38 -21.02 35.42
CA SER A 360 -2.73 -22.31 35.17
C SER A 360 -2.26 -22.46 33.72
N ARG A 361 -3.00 -21.90 32.76
CA ARG A 361 -2.57 -21.85 31.35
C ARG A 361 -1.36 -20.95 31.13
N LEU A 362 -1.33 -19.80 31.82
CA LEU A 362 -0.19 -18.87 31.77
C LEU A 362 1.07 -19.53 32.35
N ASP A 363 0.95 -20.19 33.53
CA ASP A 363 2.07 -20.91 34.13
C ASP A 363 2.62 -22.02 33.23
N SER A 364 1.75 -22.80 32.63
CA SER A 364 2.16 -23.84 31.68
C SER A 364 2.96 -23.27 30.49
N ILE A 365 2.51 -22.13 29.94
CA ILE A 365 3.21 -21.47 28.82
C ILE A 365 4.56 -20.90 29.27
N MET A 366 4.60 -20.25 30.44
CA MET A 366 5.83 -19.67 30.98
C MET A 366 6.87 -20.73 31.31
N ASP A 367 6.45 -21.87 31.86
CA ASP A 367 7.35 -23.01 32.17
C ASP A 367 7.93 -23.65 30.92
N GLU A 368 7.08 -23.88 29.90
CA GLU A 368 7.48 -24.57 28.68
C GLU A 368 8.38 -23.72 27.81
N TYR A 369 8.01 -22.44 27.57
CA TYR A 369 8.69 -21.59 26.58
C TYR A 369 9.66 -20.59 27.18
N LYS A 370 9.57 -20.26 28.46
CA LYS A 370 10.45 -19.35 29.21
C LYS A 370 10.68 -18.01 28.46
N PRO A 371 9.64 -17.21 28.24
CA PRO A 371 9.78 -15.95 27.49
C PRO A 371 10.73 -14.98 28.19
N ASP A 372 11.59 -14.32 27.40
CA ASP A 372 12.42 -13.22 27.88
C ASP A 372 11.65 -11.89 27.91
N ILE A 373 10.74 -11.70 26.94
CA ILE A 373 10.01 -10.47 26.72
C ILE A 373 8.52 -10.77 26.58
N ILE A 374 7.67 -10.02 27.27
CA ILE A 374 6.22 -10.07 27.12
C ILE A 374 5.71 -8.72 26.62
N PHE A 375 5.00 -8.73 25.48
CA PHE A 375 4.16 -7.61 25.05
C PHE A 375 2.71 -7.96 25.38
N HIS A 376 2.11 -7.23 26.34
CA HIS A 376 0.76 -7.49 26.80
C HIS A 376 -0.24 -6.56 26.09
N ALA A 377 -0.83 -7.05 24.97
CA ALA A 377 -1.82 -6.33 24.18
C ALA A 377 -3.25 -6.91 24.29
N ALA A 378 -3.45 -7.95 25.14
CA ALA A 378 -4.76 -8.53 25.38
C ALA A 378 -5.63 -7.59 26.22
N ALA A 379 -6.68 -7.03 25.65
CA ALA A 379 -7.63 -6.17 26.36
C ALA A 379 -8.96 -6.04 25.60
N HIS A 380 -10.05 -5.82 26.33
CA HIS A 380 -11.31 -5.32 25.78
C HIS A 380 -11.22 -3.80 25.68
N LYS A 381 -11.48 -3.23 24.48
CA LYS A 381 -11.22 -1.83 24.16
C LYS A 381 -12.45 -0.99 23.77
N HIS A 382 -13.58 -1.65 23.47
CA HIS A 382 -14.77 -0.95 23.00
C HIS A 382 -15.53 -0.32 24.17
N VAL A 383 -15.47 1.01 24.25
CA VAL A 383 -16.08 1.78 25.37
C VAL A 383 -17.55 1.44 25.56
N PRO A 384 -18.46 1.49 24.54
CA PRO A 384 -19.86 1.20 24.78
C PRO A 384 -20.12 -0.21 25.32
N LEU A 385 -19.42 -1.21 24.75
CA LEU A 385 -19.60 -2.61 25.19
C LEU A 385 -19.10 -2.82 26.62
N MET A 386 -18.06 -2.10 27.04
CA MET A 386 -17.57 -2.21 28.41
C MET A 386 -18.43 -1.41 29.38
N GLU A 387 -19.06 -0.32 28.97
CA GLU A 387 -20.07 0.36 29.78
C GLU A 387 -21.28 -0.55 30.07
N ASP A 388 -21.69 -1.37 29.09
CA ASP A 388 -22.75 -2.35 29.23
C ASP A 388 -22.30 -3.63 29.99
N SER A 389 -20.99 -3.92 30.03
CA SER A 389 -20.41 -5.11 30.63
C SER A 389 -19.19 -4.78 31.51
N PRO A 390 -19.37 -3.95 32.56
CA PRO A 390 -18.24 -3.42 33.34
C PRO A 390 -17.45 -4.49 34.08
N ASN A 391 -18.10 -5.55 34.58
CA ASN A 391 -17.43 -6.65 35.24
C ASN A 391 -16.47 -7.40 34.31
N GLU A 392 -16.82 -7.53 33.01
CA GLU A 392 -15.95 -8.15 32.02
C GLU A 392 -14.71 -7.31 31.70
N ALA A 393 -14.83 -5.97 31.73
CA ALA A 393 -13.67 -5.08 31.63
C ALA A 393 -12.67 -5.33 32.77
N ILE A 394 -13.16 -5.52 34.00
CA ILE A 394 -12.31 -5.79 35.16
C ILE A 394 -11.69 -7.19 35.08
N LYS A 395 -12.48 -8.23 34.84
CA LYS A 395 -11.97 -9.60 34.75
C LYS A 395 -10.90 -9.75 33.67
N ASN A 396 -11.11 -9.15 32.50
CA ASN A 396 -10.20 -9.32 31.39
C ASN A 396 -9.03 -8.35 31.44
N ASN A 397 -9.30 -7.04 31.59
CA ASN A 397 -8.23 -6.05 31.51
C ASN A 397 -7.42 -6.01 32.80
N VAL A 398 -8.08 -5.85 33.96
CA VAL A 398 -7.42 -5.66 35.25
C VAL A 398 -6.83 -6.97 35.75
N MET A 399 -7.67 -7.99 35.97
CA MET A 399 -7.21 -9.28 36.50
C MET A 399 -6.37 -10.05 35.49
N GLY A 400 -6.70 -9.94 34.18
CA GLY A 400 -5.85 -10.50 33.13
C GLY A 400 -4.44 -9.90 33.11
N THR A 401 -4.29 -8.57 33.28
CA THR A 401 -2.97 -7.91 33.39
C THR A 401 -2.25 -8.37 34.65
N TYR A 402 -2.95 -8.42 35.81
CA TYR A 402 -2.37 -8.91 37.05
C TYR A 402 -1.83 -10.33 36.90
N ASN A 403 -2.62 -11.25 36.35
CA ASN A 403 -2.24 -12.65 36.17
C ASN A 403 -0.98 -12.81 35.30
N VAL A 404 -0.92 -12.10 34.14
CA VAL A 404 0.24 -12.19 33.27
C VAL A 404 1.48 -11.56 33.92
N ALA A 405 1.32 -10.46 34.66
CA ALA A 405 2.41 -9.78 35.37
C ALA A 405 2.93 -10.62 36.54
N ASP A 406 2.05 -11.24 37.33
CA ASP A 406 2.44 -12.14 38.43
C ASP A 406 3.16 -13.39 37.91
N ALA A 407 2.63 -14.00 36.85
CA ALA A 407 3.29 -15.12 36.18
C ALA A 407 4.68 -14.71 35.65
N ALA A 408 4.81 -13.49 35.09
CA ALA A 408 6.11 -12.98 34.62
C ALA A 408 7.16 -12.91 35.73
N ILE A 409 6.79 -12.44 36.92
CA ILE A 409 7.69 -12.40 38.11
C ILE A 409 8.07 -13.83 38.52
N ARG A 410 7.09 -14.72 38.69
CA ARG A 410 7.32 -16.10 39.16
C ARG A 410 8.25 -16.90 38.23
N HIS A 411 8.17 -16.63 36.91
CA HIS A 411 8.96 -17.32 35.88
C HIS A 411 10.18 -16.52 35.39
N ASN A 412 10.55 -15.43 36.09
CA ASN A 412 11.75 -14.61 35.84
C ASN A 412 11.82 -14.04 34.40
N VAL A 413 10.69 -13.60 33.85
CA VAL A 413 10.66 -12.84 32.60
C VAL A 413 11.45 -11.55 32.77
N LYS A 414 12.27 -11.16 31.79
CA LYS A 414 13.15 -9.99 31.93
C LYS A 414 12.42 -8.67 31.71
N TRP A 415 11.55 -8.62 30.69
CA TRP A 415 10.86 -7.39 30.30
C TRP A 415 9.37 -7.64 30.05
N PHE A 416 8.55 -6.81 30.65
CA PHE A 416 7.09 -6.81 30.48
C PHE A 416 6.64 -5.44 30.00
N VAL A 417 5.97 -5.36 28.86
CA VAL A 417 5.48 -4.12 28.27
C VAL A 417 3.97 -4.18 28.11
N LEU A 418 3.28 -3.33 28.86
CA LEU A 418 1.82 -3.16 28.77
C LEU A 418 1.47 -2.20 27.62
N ILE A 419 0.58 -2.61 26.75
CA ILE A 419 -0.06 -1.72 25.78
C ILE A 419 -1.20 -0.97 26.47
N SER A 420 -1.08 0.35 26.61
CA SER A 420 -2.07 1.23 27.24
C SER A 420 -2.67 2.23 26.24
N THR A 421 -3.45 3.17 26.72
CA THR A 421 -4.21 4.12 25.90
C THR A 421 -4.31 5.49 26.56
N ASP A 422 -4.50 6.55 25.76
CA ASP A 422 -4.85 7.89 26.19
C ASP A 422 -6.11 7.95 27.09
N LYS A 423 -7.02 6.99 26.95
CA LYS A 423 -8.26 6.90 27.75
C LYS A 423 -8.04 6.49 29.20
N ALA A 424 -6.83 6.04 29.55
CA ALA A 424 -6.42 5.80 30.94
C ALA A 424 -6.16 7.11 31.70
N VAL A 425 -5.99 8.24 30.99
CA VAL A 425 -5.79 9.57 31.57
C VAL A 425 -7.15 10.17 31.92
N ASN A 426 -7.35 10.56 33.20
CA ASN A 426 -8.62 11.12 33.70
C ASN A 426 -9.84 10.40 33.11
N PRO A 427 -9.99 9.08 33.36
CA PRO A 427 -10.96 8.26 32.64
C PRO A 427 -12.40 8.69 32.90
N THR A 428 -13.22 8.75 31.84
CA THR A 428 -14.65 9.06 31.89
C THR A 428 -15.54 7.86 31.65
N ASN A 429 -14.93 6.67 31.50
CA ASN A 429 -15.60 5.42 31.23
C ASN A 429 -14.84 4.26 31.87
N ILE A 430 -15.56 3.13 32.07
CA ILE A 430 -15.02 1.94 32.76
C ILE A 430 -13.86 1.29 32.01
N MET A 431 -13.86 1.33 30.66
CA MET A 431 -12.75 0.80 29.87
C MET A 431 -11.47 1.59 30.14
N GLY A 432 -11.52 2.94 30.12
CA GLY A 432 -10.40 3.80 30.47
C GLY A 432 -9.94 3.59 31.91
N ALA A 433 -10.88 3.52 32.87
CA ALA A 433 -10.59 3.23 34.28
C ALA A 433 -9.92 1.86 34.46
N SER A 434 -10.38 0.83 33.74
CA SER A 434 -9.74 -0.50 33.76
C SER A 434 -8.29 -0.46 33.24
N LYS A 435 -8.00 0.35 32.21
CA LYS A 435 -6.64 0.52 31.70
C LYS A 435 -5.76 1.33 32.68
N ARG A 436 -6.34 2.30 33.38
CA ARG A 436 -5.63 3.02 34.45
C ARG A 436 -5.24 2.05 35.57
N LEU A 437 -6.14 1.18 36.02
CA LEU A 437 -5.82 0.12 36.98
C LEU A 437 -4.72 -0.82 36.47
N CYS A 438 -4.70 -1.14 35.17
CA CYS A 438 -3.61 -1.93 34.59
C CYS A 438 -2.25 -1.21 34.72
N GLU A 439 -2.18 0.11 34.47
CA GLU A 439 -0.96 0.89 34.66
C GLU A 439 -0.51 0.90 36.12
N MET A 440 -1.44 1.05 37.07
CA MET A 440 -1.16 0.99 38.50
C MET A 440 -0.62 -0.40 38.90
N ILE A 441 -1.21 -1.49 38.38
CA ILE A 441 -0.70 -2.86 38.58
C ILE A 441 0.74 -2.98 38.10
N ILE A 442 1.07 -2.48 36.91
CA ILE A 442 2.41 -2.56 36.35
C ILE A 442 3.43 -1.83 37.21
N GLN A 443 3.08 -0.65 37.73
CA GLN A 443 3.92 0.11 38.65
C GLN A 443 4.15 -0.62 39.98
N MET A 444 3.09 -1.17 40.58
CA MET A 444 3.18 -2.00 41.79
C MET A 444 4.03 -3.25 41.55
N MET A 445 3.80 -3.96 40.43
CA MET A 445 4.53 -5.18 40.09
C MET A 445 6.03 -4.90 39.84
N ASN A 446 6.38 -3.74 39.29
CA ASN A 446 7.77 -3.32 39.14
C ASN A 446 8.44 -3.17 40.51
N ARG A 447 7.80 -2.44 41.45
CA ARG A 447 8.31 -2.27 42.82
C ARG A 447 8.39 -3.62 43.56
N ARG A 448 7.38 -4.48 43.42
CA ARG A 448 7.34 -5.83 44.00
C ARG A 448 8.48 -6.71 43.44
N SER A 449 8.70 -6.69 42.13
CA SER A 449 9.77 -7.46 41.49
C SER A 449 11.17 -7.04 41.96
N HIS A 450 11.37 -5.73 42.05
CA HIS A 450 12.63 -5.16 42.56
C HIS A 450 12.87 -5.56 44.04
N ARG A 451 11.87 -5.45 44.92
CA ARG A 451 11.92 -5.85 46.33
C ARG A 451 12.26 -7.33 46.49
N LEU A 452 11.56 -8.22 45.75
CA LEU A 452 11.83 -9.66 45.78
C LEU A 452 13.24 -10.03 45.29
N ALA A 453 13.79 -9.31 44.32
CA ALA A 453 15.15 -9.51 43.87
C ALA A 453 16.17 -9.11 44.94
N GLN A 454 15.96 -7.98 45.60
CA GLN A 454 16.81 -7.53 46.71
C GLN A 454 16.81 -8.51 47.89
N GLU A 455 15.62 -9.00 48.30
CA GLU A 455 15.48 -9.99 49.38
C GLU A 455 16.20 -11.33 49.07
N LYS A 456 16.22 -11.73 47.79
CA LYS A 456 16.89 -12.94 47.32
C LYS A 456 18.35 -12.74 46.92
N GLY A 457 18.88 -11.51 47.02
CA GLY A 457 20.24 -11.16 46.59
C GLY A 457 20.47 -11.34 45.08
N LEU A 458 19.41 -11.22 44.26
CA LEU A 458 19.45 -11.32 42.80
C LEU A 458 19.75 -9.97 42.18
N THR A 459 20.56 -9.97 41.14
CA THR A 459 20.87 -8.76 40.35
C THR A 459 19.88 -8.53 39.19
N GLN A 460 19.08 -9.53 38.86
CA GLN A 460 18.09 -9.48 37.79
C GLN A 460 16.67 -9.60 38.37
N TYR A 461 15.78 -8.79 37.84
CA TYR A 461 14.36 -8.78 38.18
C TYR A 461 13.53 -8.50 36.92
N THR A 462 12.24 -8.77 36.95
CA THR A 462 11.34 -8.44 35.86
C THR A 462 11.10 -6.93 35.84
N LYS A 463 11.51 -6.28 34.77
CA LYS A 463 11.27 -4.86 34.53
C LYS A 463 9.92 -4.66 33.86
N PHE A 464 9.10 -3.78 34.39
CA PHE A 464 7.79 -3.48 33.89
C PHE A 464 7.73 -2.07 33.33
N SER A 465 6.98 -1.89 32.25
CA SER A 465 6.66 -0.59 31.68
C SER A 465 5.31 -0.61 30.98
N ALA A 466 4.71 0.57 30.81
CA ALA A 466 3.50 0.73 30.02
C ALA A 466 3.77 1.72 28.87
N VAL A 467 3.09 1.54 27.74
CA VAL A 467 3.17 2.44 26.60
C VAL A 467 1.77 2.94 26.27
N ARG A 468 1.59 4.24 26.39
CA ARG A 468 0.33 4.95 26.20
C ARG A 468 0.31 5.65 24.86
N PHE A 469 -0.72 5.43 24.05
CA PHE A 469 -0.96 6.13 22.80
C PHE A 469 -2.46 6.27 22.53
N GLY A 470 -2.81 7.16 21.59
CA GLY A 470 -4.19 7.43 21.21
C GLY A 470 -4.76 6.46 20.19
N ASN A 471 -5.65 6.96 19.30
CA ASN A 471 -6.28 6.10 18.33
C ASN A 471 -5.30 5.67 17.23
N VAL A 472 -5.48 4.43 16.76
CA VAL A 472 -4.74 3.92 15.60
C VAL A 472 -5.68 3.70 14.42
N LEU A 473 -5.18 4.02 13.22
CA LEU A 473 -5.95 3.91 11.98
C LEU A 473 -6.21 2.45 11.62
N GLY A 474 -7.38 2.20 11.02
CA GLY A 474 -7.70 0.89 10.47
C GLY A 474 -7.88 -0.23 11.52
N SER A 475 -7.86 0.09 12.83
CA SER A 475 -8.10 -0.93 13.86
C SER A 475 -9.55 -1.42 13.82
N SER A 476 -9.76 -2.71 14.13
CA SER A 476 -11.09 -3.34 14.16
C SER A 476 -12.06 -2.54 15.02
N GLY A 477 -13.25 -2.24 14.47
CA GLY A 477 -14.30 -1.47 15.14
C GLY A 477 -14.01 0.02 15.32
N SER A 478 -12.98 0.59 14.68
CA SER A 478 -12.71 2.04 14.71
C SER A 478 -13.63 2.81 13.75
N VAL A 479 -13.64 4.14 13.89
CA VAL A 479 -14.53 5.06 13.18
C VAL A 479 -14.35 5.01 11.65
N ILE A 480 -13.14 4.80 11.16
CA ILE A 480 -12.80 4.84 9.73
C ILE A 480 -13.41 3.67 8.95
N PRO A 481 -13.24 2.39 9.34
CA PRO A 481 -13.97 1.29 8.73
C PRO A 481 -15.50 1.45 8.77
N LEU A 482 -16.02 2.10 9.81
CA LEU A 482 -17.44 2.40 9.90
C LEU A 482 -17.85 3.41 8.82
N PHE A 483 -17.13 4.54 8.68
CA PHE A 483 -17.40 5.55 7.67
C PHE A 483 -17.36 4.97 6.25
N LYS A 484 -16.34 4.16 5.92
CA LYS A 484 -16.25 3.49 4.62
C LYS A 484 -17.49 2.64 4.33
N LYS A 485 -17.90 1.79 5.28
CA LYS A 485 -19.10 0.96 5.13
C LYS A 485 -20.38 1.81 4.97
N GLN A 486 -20.48 2.92 5.70
CA GLN A 486 -21.62 3.82 5.60
C GLN A 486 -21.65 4.53 4.25
N ILE A 487 -20.52 4.98 3.72
CA ILE A 487 -20.39 5.57 2.38
C ILE A 487 -20.76 4.55 1.30
N GLU A 488 -20.22 3.33 1.38
CA GLU A 488 -20.55 2.23 0.46
C GLU A 488 -22.05 1.86 0.46
N ALA A 489 -22.70 2.01 1.63
CA ALA A 489 -24.14 1.77 1.80
C ALA A 489 -25.02 2.96 1.35
N GLY A 490 -24.44 4.10 0.91
CA GLY A 490 -25.18 5.30 0.53
C GLY A 490 -25.53 6.23 1.70
N GLY A 491 -24.91 6.05 2.87
CA GLY A 491 -25.09 6.89 4.05
C GLY A 491 -26.25 6.47 4.98
N PRO A 492 -26.56 7.31 6.00
CA PRO A 492 -25.82 8.48 6.43
C PRO A 492 -24.49 8.11 7.10
N VAL A 493 -23.50 9.00 7.02
CA VAL A 493 -22.27 8.92 7.82
C VAL A 493 -22.53 9.50 9.20
N THR A 494 -22.27 8.71 10.26
CA THR A 494 -22.61 9.11 11.62
C THR A 494 -21.40 9.62 12.38
N VAL A 495 -21.44 10.86 12.84
CA VAL A 495 -20.44 11.52 13.69
C VAL A 495 -21.07 11.82 15.05
N THR A 496 -20.35 11.60 16.14
CA THR A 496 -20.91 11.79 17.49
C THR A 496 -21.06 13.27 17.85
N ASP A 497 -20.09 14.11 17.49
CA ASP A 497 -20.16 15.56 17.69
C ASP A 497 -19.36 16.30 16.63
N LYS A 498 -19.82 17.49 16.22
CA LYS A 498 -19.17 18.31 15.19
C LYS A 498 -17.76 18.77 15.58
N ASN A 499 -17.52 18.95 16.88
CA ASN A 499 -16.26 19.48 17.39
C ASN A 499 -15.34 18.39 17.94
N ILE A 500 -15.73 17.13 17.85
CA ILE A 500 -14.93 16.01 18.37
C ILE A 500 -13.60 15.90 17.63
N ILE A 501 -12.52 15.86 18.41
CA ILE A 501 -11.17 15.64 17.87
C ILE A 501 -10.57 14.36 18.42
N ARG A 502 -9.72 13.73 17.62
CA ARG A 502 -8.93 12.57 18.01
C ARG A 502 -7.53 12.69 17.45
N TYR A 503 -6.58 12.10 18.15
CA TYR A 503 -5.23 11.90 17.64
C TYR A 503 -5.17 10.57 16.92
N PHE A 504 -4.46 10.52 15.80
CA PHE A 504 -4.32 9.29 15.02
C PHE A 504 -2.87 9.00 14.68
N MET A 505 -2.55 7.71 14.69
CA MET A 505 -1.27 7.16 14.27
C MET A 505 -1.53 5.92 13.44
N THR A 506 -0.63 5.55 12.53
CA THR A 506 -0.73 4.25 11.85
C THR A 506 -0.37 3.12 12.80
N ILE A 507 -0.92 1.93 12.59
CA ILE A 507 -0.59 0.77 13.44
C ILE A 507 0.89 0.41 13.36
N PRO A 508 1.54 0.36 12.16
CA PRO A 508 2.98 0.11 12.06
C PRO A 508 3.84 1.14 12.80
N GLU A 509 3.48 2.44 12.71
CA GLU A 509 4.16 3.52 13.42
C GLU A 509 4.05 3.35 14.94
N ALA A 510 2.84 3.13 15.45
CA ALA A 510 2.61 2.93 16.88
C ALA A 510 3.42 1.75 17.42
N VAL A 511 3.45 0.63 16.70
CA VAL A 511 4.18 -0.57 17.10
C VAL A 511 5.70 -0.36 17.04
N ALA A 512 6.22 0.33 16.03
CA ALA A 512 7.65 0.67 15.97
C ALA A 512 8.08 1.50 17.19
N LEU A 513 7.27 2.49 17.59
CA LEU A 513 7.52 3.29 18.79
C LEU A 513 7.34 2.48 20.09
N VAL A 514 6.38 1.53 20.15
CA VAL A 514 6.25 0.60 21.29
C VAL A 514 7.50 -0.27 21.44
N LEU A 515 8.06 -0.78 20.36
CA LEU A 515 9.29 -1.56 20.41
C LEU A 515 10.48 -0.72 20.86
N GLN A 516 10.53 0.56 20.45
CA GLN A 516 11.57 1.47 20.92
C GLN A 516 11.39 1.86 22.39
N ALA A 517 10.16 2.09 22.86
CA ALA A 517 9.86 2.30 24.27
C ALA A 517 10.25 1.07 25.11
N ALA A 518 9.98 -0.13 24.62
CA ALA A 518 10.43 -1.37 25.26
C ALA A 518 11.97 -1.47 25.40
N TYR A 519 12.69 -0.96 24.41
CA TYR A 519 14.15 -0.84 24.51
C TYR A 519 14.56 0.16 25.62
N TYR A 520 13.90 1.32 25.71
CA TYR A 520 14.18 2.32 26.76
C TYR A 520 13.81 1.82 28.15
N ALA A 521 12.84 0.91 28.28
CA ALA A 521 12.47 0.29 29.56
C ALA A 521 13.61 -0.53 30.22
N GLN A 522 14.75 -0.72 29.54
CA GLN A 522 15.95 -1.27 30.16
C GLN A 522 16.57 -0.29 31.17
N GLU A 523 16.43 1.03 30.95
CA GLU A 523 16.96 2.11 31.79
C GLU A 523 15.88 2.77 32.63
N TYR A 524 14.66 2.89 32.08
CA TYR A 524 13.52 3.59 32.68
C TYR A 524 12.41 2.57 33.01
N ASP A 525 12.62 1.77 34.03
CA ASP A 525 11.67 0.76 34.46
C ASP A 525 10.64 1.32 35.46
N GLY A 526 9.41 0.84 35.38
CA GLY A 526 8.28 1.30 36.19
C GLY A 526 7.55 2.52 35.62
N ASP A 527 8.08 3.15 34.58
CA ASP A 527 7.53 4.35 33.98
C ASP A 527 6.46 4.05 32.89
N VAL A 528 5.69 5.11 32.59
CA VAL A 528 4.70 5.10 31.51
C VAL A 528 5.25 5.89 30.33
N PHE A 529 5.57 5.21 29.23
CA PHE A 529 5.97 5.87 28.01
C PHE A 529 4.74 6.42 27.28
N VAL A 530 4.82 7.65 26.82
CA VAL A 530 3.74 8.35 26.11
C VAL A 530 4.20 8.69 24.71
N LEU A 531 3.47 8.18 23.70
CA LEU A 531 3.80 8.44 22.31
C LEU A 531 3.24 9.78 21.86
N ASP A 532 4.03 10.55 21.09
CA ASP A 532 3.55 11.76 20.46
C ASP A 532 2.66 11.41 19.26
N MET A 533 1.40 11.77 19.39
CA MET A 533 0.37 11.46 18.40
C MET A 533 0.30 12.50 17.26
N GLY A 534 1.15 13.56 17.29
CA GLY A 534 1.13 14.68 16.34
C GLY A 534 -0.15 15.52 16.44
N ASP A 535 -0.58 16.08 15.32
CA ASP A 535 -1.70 17.02 15.29
C ASP A 535 -3.07 16.35 15.50
N PRO A 536 -3.98 17.01 16.22
CA PRO A 536 -5.34 16.52 16.40
C PRO A 536 -6.15 16.64 15.09
N VAL A 537 -7.02 15.68 14.85
CA VAL A 537 -7.88 15.61 13.66
C VAL A 537 -9.34 15.73 14.06
N LYS A 538 -10.07 16.66 13.45
CA LYS A 538 -11.53 16.73 13.56
C LYS A 538 -12.18 15.57 12.82
N ILE A 539 -13.03 14.84 13.51
CA ILE A 539 -13.71 13.66 12.94
C ILE A 539 -14.70 14.06 11.85
N ASP A 540 -15.39 15.19 12.02
CA ASP A 540 -16.31 15.74 10.99
C ASP A 540 -15.56 16.07 9.68
N ASP A 541 -14.44 16.78 9.76
CA ASP A 541 -13.63 17.13 8.58
C ASP A 541 -13.12 15.88 7.86
N MET A 542 -12.73 14.86 8.63
CA MET A 542 -12.29 13.58 8.08
C MET A 542 -13.43 12.84 7.38
N ALA A 543 -14.62 12.80 7.98
CA ALA A 543 -15.80 12.20 7.38
C ALA A 543 -16.15 12.85 6.04
N ARG A 544 -16.20 14.20 6.01
CA ARG A 544 -16.50 14.99 4.81
C ARG A 544 -15.45 14.80 3.72
N LYS A 545 -14.15 14.75 4.07
CA LYS A 545 -13.06 14.46 3.12
C LYS A 545 -13.21 13.08 2.51
N LEU A 546 -13.52 12.05 3.32
CA LEU A 546 -13.73 10.68 2.82
C LEU A 546 -14.91 10.59 1.85
N ILE A 547 -16.03 11.26 2.16
CA ILE A 547 -17.20 11.32 1.26
C ILE A 547 -16.79 11.91 -0.10
N ARG A 548 -16.09 13.06 -0.12
CA ARG A 548 -15.64 13.71 -1.35
C ARG A 548 -14.68 12.86 -2.15
N LEU A 549 -13.67 12.28 -1.51
CA LEU A 549 -12.69 11.42 -2.17
C LEU A 549 -13.30 10.11 -2.72
N SER A 550 -14.47 9.74 -2.20
CA SER A 550 -15.27 8.64 -2.74
C SER A 550 -16.14 9.05 -3.95
N GLY A 551 -16.11 10.35 -4.33
CA GLY A 551 -16.86 10.87 -5.48
C GLY A 551 -18.28 11.34 -5.14
N TYR A 552 -18.57 11.64 -3.87
CA TYR A 552 -19.86 12.10 -3.41
C TYR A 552 -19.78 13.51 -2.79
N ILE A 553 -20.89 14.23 -2.80
CA ILE A 553 -21.00 15.56 -2.17
C ILE A 553 -21.59 15.39 -0.77
N PRO A 554 -20.87 15.80 0.31
CA PRO A 554 -21.40 15.76 1.67
C PRO A 554 -22.69 16.57 1.81
N ASP A 555 -23.66 16.04 2.55
CA ASP A 555 -25.00 16.62 2.81
C ASP A 555 -25.89 16.78 1.57
N VAL A 556 -25.42 16.34 0.37
CA VAL A 556 -26.22 16.29 -0.86
C VAL A 556 -26.44 14.84 -1.27
N ASP A 557 -25.37 14.10 -1.53
CA ASP A 557 -25.42 12.68 -1.90
C ASP A 557 -25.40 11.79 -0.66
N ILE A 558 -24.60 12.16 0.35
CA ILE A 558 -24.43 11.43 1.60
C ILE A 558 -24.55 12.41 2.78
N GLU A 559 -25.56 12.22 3.60
CA GLU A 559 -25.82 13.01 4.80
C GLU A 559 -24.75 12.71 5.88
N VAL A 560 -24.26 13.77 6.57
CA VAL A 560 -23.46 13.65 7.79
C VAL A 560 -24.36 13.89 8.99
N LYS A 561 -24.70 12.82 9.72
CA LYS A 561 -25.63 12.86 10.84
C LYS A 561 -24.92 12.89 12.19
N TYR A 562 -25.29 13.84 13.05
CA TYR A 562 -24.75 13.94 14.41
C TYR A 562 -25.62 13.14 15.38
N THR A 563 -25.00 12.20 16.13
CA THR A 563 -25.70 11.25 17.02
C THR A 563 -25.66 11.64 18.48
N GLY A 564 -24.90 12.67 18.86
CA GLY A 564 -24.56 12.98 20.25
C GLY A 564 -23.38 12.12 20.77
N LEU A 565 -22.68 12.63 21.79
CA LEU A 565 -21.61 11.90 22.46
C LEU A 565 -22.18 10.65 23.13
N ARG A 566 -21.45 9.55 23.03
CA ARG A 566 -21.80 8.29 23.70
C ARG A 566 -21.51 8.40 25.20
N PRO A 567 -22.17 7.58 26.05
CA PRO A 567 -21.83 7.50 27.46
C PRO A 567 -20.32 7.25 27.65
N GLY A 568 -19.67 8.10 28.48
CA GLY A 568 -18.24 8.02 28.72
C GLY A 568 -17.32 8.51 27.60
N GLU A 569 -17.83 9.02 26.48
CA GLU A 569 -17.01 9.57 25.40
C GLU A 569 -16.59 11.02 25.71
N LYS A 570 -15.28 11.32 25.55
CA LYS A 570 -14.72 12.68 25.69
C LYS A 570 -14.80 13.44 24.37
N LEU A 571 -15.01 14.75 24.43
CA LEU A 571 -14.89 15.62 23.25
C LEU A 571 -13.42 15.74 22.81
N TYR A 572 -12.50 15.81 23.77
CA TYR A 572 -11.05 15.88 23.61
C TYR A 572 -10.37 14.83 24.47
N GLU A 573 -9.36 14.13 23.95
CA GLU A 573 -8.56 13.15 24.70
C GLU A 573 -7.28 13.81 25.24
N GLU A 574 -6.89 13.47 26.46
CA GLU A 574 -5.69 13.94 27.14
C GLU A 574 -4.58 12.88 27.02
N ARG A 575 -3.32 13.31 26.92
CA ARG A 575 -2.18 12.37 26.77
C ARG A 575 -1.49 12.05 28.10
N LEU A 576 -1.48 13.01 29.04
CA LEU A 576 -0.84 12.93 30.36
C LEU A 576 -1.75 13.53 31.42
N MET A 577 -1.59 13.09 32.68
CA MET A 577 -2.12 13.75 33.87
C MET A 577 -1.15 14.83 34.31
N ASP A 578 -1.66 15.91 34.89
CA ASP A 578 -0.83 17.03 35.40
C ASP A 578 0.21 16.57 36.43
N GLU A 579 -0.11 15.53 37.21
CA GLU A 579 0.72 14.96 38.25
C GLU A 579 1.87 14.08 37.76
N GLU A 580 1.78 13.58 36.51
CA GLU A 580 2.76 12.60 35.96
C GLU A 580 4.07 13.29 35.52
N GLY A 581 4.06 14.61 35.31
CA GLY A 581 5.22 15.32 34.74
C GLY A 581 5.56 14.78 33.32
N MET A 582 6.55 15.37 32.68
CA MET A 582 7.02 14.90 31.38
C MET A 582 8.55 15.00 31.27
N GLN A 583 9.19 13.87 30.96
CA GLN A 583 10.59 13.81 30.59
C GLN A 583 10.73 13.39 29.15
N THR A 584 11.60 14.05 28.40
CA THR A 584 11.89 13.67 27.01
C THR A 584 12.91 12.55 26.94
N THR A 585 12.78 11.65 25.96
CA THR A 585 13.79 10.64 25.62
C THR A 585 14.66 11.13 24.45
N GLU A 586 15.64 10.30 24.03
CA GLU A 586 16.41 10.54 22.80
C GLU A 586 15.50 10.64 21.55
N ASN A 587 14.39 9.91 21.53
CA ASN A 587 13.39 10.00 20.48
C ASN A 587 12.29 11.00 20.86
N LYS A 588 12.21 12.11 20.12
CA LYS A 588 11.20 13.17 20.33
C LYS A 588 9.75 12.68 20.30
N MET A 589 9.50 11.53 19.69
CA MET A 589 8.17 10.91 19.62
C MET A 589 7.81 10.10 20.88
N ILE A 590 8.73 9.95 21.84
CA ILE A 590 8.53 9.18 23.07
C ILE A 590 8.90 10.04 24.26
N SER A 591 7.92 10.29 25.11
CA SER A 591 8.10 10.95 26.41
C SER A 591 7.87 9.95 27.54
N ILE A 592 8.33 10.27 28.74
CA ILE A 592 8.16 9.46 29.94
C ILE A 592 7.29 10.25 30.92
N GLY A 593 6.23 9.59 31.40
CA GLY A 593 5.42 10.05 32.53
C GLY A 593 5.82 9.27 33.78
N HIS A 594 6.08 9.99 34.86
CA HIS A 594 6.54 9.36 36.09
C HIS A 594 5.44 8.61 36.84
N PRO A 595 5.80 7.57 37.62
CA PRO A 595 4.85 6.80 38.41
C PRO A 595 4.13 7.67 39.45
N ILE A 596 2.85 7.37 39.65
CA ILE A 596 2.07 7.97 40.72
C ILE A 596 2.40 7.30 42.06
N SER A 597 2.51 8.10 43.10
CA SER A 597 2.66 7.58 44.47
C SER A 597 1.37 6.87 44.89
N MET A 598 1.48 5.62 45.31
CA MET A 598 0.38 4.84 45.88
C MET A 598 0.93 3.85 46.92
N ASP A 599 0.10 3.46 47.88
CA ASP A 599 0.41 2.39 48.83
C ASP A 599 0.11 1.04 48.17
N ASP A 600 1.16 0.22 47.97
CA ASP A 600 1.07 -1.07 47.30
C ASP A 600 0.24 -2.09 48.07
N ASP A 601 0.31 -2.08 49.42
CA ASP A 601 -0.38 -3.06 50.24
C ASP A 601 -1.89 -2.73 50.32
N GLU A 602 -2.26 -1.48 50.44
CA GLU A 602 -3.64 -1.00 50.36
C GLU A 602 -4.23 -1.33 48.97
N PHE A 603 -3.46 -1.03 47.91
CA PHE A 603 -3.91 -1.31 46.54
C PHE A 603 -4.14 -2.81 46.28
N MET A 604 -3.33 -3.71 46.85
CA MET A 604 -3.53 -5.15 46.75
C MET A 604 -4.84 -5.58 47.43
N VAL A 605 -5.16 -5.06 48.62
CA VAL A 605 -6.44 -5.38 49.28
C VAL A 605 -7.61 -4.92 48.44
N GLN A 606 -7.54 -3.73 47.87
CA GLN A 606 -8.57 -3.19 46.98
C GLN A 606 -8.72 -4.04 45.70
N LEU A 607 -7.61 -4.55 45.13
CA LEU A 607 -7.65 -5.43 43.94
C LEU A 607 -8.35 -6.77 44.27
N GLU A 608 -8.10 -7.36 45.44
CA GLU A 608 -8.77 -8.59 45.84
C GLU A 608 -10.30 -8.38 46.04
N GLU A 609 -10.68 -7.24 46.60
CA GLU A 609 -12.11 -6.87 46.73
C GLU A 609 -12.74 -6.66 45.34
N LEU A 610 -12.04 -5.98 44.45
CA LEU A 610 -12.47 -5.75 43.08
C LEU A 610 -12.65 -7.08 42.31
N GLU A 611 -11.72 -8.03 42.46
CA GLU A 611 -11.81 -9.35 41.87
C GLU A 611 -13.05 -10.12 42.35
N LYS A 612 -13.29 -10.15 43.66
CA LYS A 612 -14.46 -10.79 44.23
C LYS A 612 -15.75 -10.15 43.73
N ALA A 613 -15.81 -8.82 43.68
CA ALA A 613 -16.97 -8.09 43.16
C ALA A 613 -17.20 -8.38 41.67
N ALA A 614 -16.16 -8.39 40.85
CA ALA A 614 -16.26 -8.68 39.42
C ALA A 614 -16.74 -10.14 39.19
N ASN A 615 -16.21 -11.11 39.92
CA ASN A 615 -16.58 -12.51 39.79
C ASN A 615 -18.01 -12.81 40.25
N SER A 616 -18.56 -12.02 41.19
CA SER A 616 -19.93 -12.08 41.62
C SER A 616 -20.92 -11.24 40.81
N GLU A 617 -20.49 -10.68 39.68
CA GLU A 617 -21.30 -9.78 38.81
C GLU A 617 -21.91 -8.60 39.57
N SER A 618 -21.12 -7.96 40.44
CA SER A 618 -21.60 -6.87 41.28
C SER A 618 -22.16 -5.70 40.46
N PRO A 619 -23.38 -5.23 40.76
CA PRO A 619 -23.93 -4.05 40.10
C PRO A 619 -23.19 -2.76 40.46
N ASN A 620 -22.46 -2.76 41.59
CA ASN A 620 -21.74 -1.58 42.08
C ASN A 620 -20.29 -1.54 41.62
N ILE A 621 -19.89 -2.33 40.62
CA ILE A 621 -18.50 -2.46 40.18
C ILE A 621 -17.88 -1.10 39.76
N LYS A 622 -18.66 -0.22 39.09
CA LYS A 622 -18.21 1.11 38.69
C LYS A 622 -17.86 1.99 39.89
N GLN A 623 -18.64 1.88 41.01
CA GLN A 623 -18.36 2.64 42.23
C GLN A 623 -17.09 2.13 42.91
N ILE A 624 -16.87 0.81 42.94
CA ILE A 624 -15.64 0.23 43.51
C ILE A 624 -14.43 0.72 42.72
N VAL A 625 -14.50 0.71 41.39
CA VAL A 625 -13.43 1.24 40.52
C VAL A 625 -13.20 2.74 40.74
N SER A 626 -14.26 3.54 40.95
CA SER A 626 -14.15 4.97 41.24
C SER A 626 -13.41 5.24 42.53
N ASN A 627 -13.59 4.41 43.56
CA ASN A 627 -12.84 4.54 44.82
C ASN A 627 -11.34 4.26 44.65
N MET A 628 -10.97 3.34 43.71
CA MET A 628 -9.57 3.01 43.41
C MET A 628 -8.92 3.99 42.42
N VAL A 629 -9.70 4.63 41.57
CA VAL A 629 -9.27 5.59 40.55
C VAL A 629 -10.03 6.91 40.76
N PRO A 630 -9.56 7.80 41.66
CA PRO A 630 -10.31 9.01 42.05
C PRO A 630 -10.66 9.94 40.87
N THR A 631 -9.90 9.89 39.78
CA THR A 631 -10.17 10.68 38.58
C THR A 631 -11.30 10.08 37.71
N TYR A 632 -11.76 8.87 38.00
CA TYR A 632 -12.90 8.25 37.33
C TYR A 632 -14.20 8.58 38.05
N VAL A 633 -15.07 9.32 37.37
CA VAL A 633 -16.42 9.63 37.89
C VAL A 633 -17.42 8.87 37.02
N PRO A 634 -18.07 7.80 37.57
CA PRO A 634 -19.11 7.09 36.85
C PRO A 634 -20.22 8.06 36.44
N LYS A 635 -20.67 7.98 35.19
CA LYS A 635 -21.91 8.63 34.75
C LYS A 635 -23.02 7.59 34.82
N ASP A 636 -24.12 7.94 35.44
CA ASP A 636 -25.35 7.15 35.53
C ASP A 636 -25.93 6.85 34.15
#